data_fe2664e7519ad33bb867c0fdae1b3a94
#
_entry.id   fe2664e7519ad33bb867c0fdae1b3a94
#
_cell.length_a   1.000
_cell.length_b   1.000
_cell.length_c   1.000
_cell.angle_alpha   90.00
_cell.angle_beta   90.00
_cell.angle_gamma   90.00
#
_symmetry.space_group_name_H-M   'P 1'
#
loop_
_entity.id
_entity.type
_entity.pdbx_description
1 polymer ?
#
loop_
_entity_poly.entity_id
_entity_poly.type
_entity_poly.pdbx_seq_one_letter_code
_entity_poly.pdbx_strand_id
1 'polypeptide(L)'
;MDLDEAPRRPLWPWLLALVLLVGGGGAFVAQAQAMALDVERSAARVDHWPAMAGEGDAAVSALATPAAGSTFAADAAAPHEASLTTEVAAVVRPDPAWTGTVAVRNGIPERALRAYAAASLTLRAEQPDCGLGWNTLAGLGAIESAHGTHDGGSLRADGYPDPPIRGIALDGTASAAISDTDGGRFDGDAVWDRAVGPLQFIPSTWQRWGADANGDGIADPNQIDDAALAAGRYLCAAGEMTSPTGWRRAVFSYNHLDTYVDDVAAAANAYAARAGG
;
A
#
# COMPACT_ATOMS: atom_id res chain seq x y z
N MET A 1 -23.34 42.98 57.42
CA MET A 1 -23.27 41.50 57.47
C MET A 1 -23.14 41.07 56.01
N ASP A 2 -21.89 41.27 55.50
CA ASP A 2 -21.55 41.03 54.11
C ASP A 2 -21.30 39.57 53.88
N LEU A 3 -21.99 39.00 52.90
CA LEU A 3 -21.78 37.61 52.48
C LEU A 3 -20.75 37.61 51.37
N ASP A 4 -19.65 36.99 51.67
CA ASP A 4 -18.47 36.75 50.82
C ASP A 4 -18.85 36.15 49.44
N GLU A 5 -18.62 36.90 48.40
CA GLU A 5 -18.78 36.47 46.99
C GLU A 5 -17.43 35.91 46.50
N ALA A 6 -17.30 34.61 46.49
CA ALA A 6 -16.11 33.92 45.99
C ALA A 6 -15.92 34.16 44.46
N PRO A 7 -14.72 34.47 43.95
CA PRO A 7 -14.52 34.75 42.55
C PRO A 7 -14.68 33.50 41.69
N ARG A 8 -15.62 33.58 40.73
CA ARG A 8 -15.82 32.54 39.69
C ARG A 8 -14.57 32.47 38.80
N ARG A 9 -13.85 31.37 38.85
CA ARG A 9 -12.72 31.10 37.95
C ARG A 9 -13.23 30.92 36.51
N PRO A 10 -12.61 31.55 35.51
CA PRO A 10 -13.04 31.38 34.12
C PRO A 10 -12.71 29.96 33.62
N LEU A 11 -13.69 29.29 33.03
CA LEU A 11 -13.57 27.94 32.43
C LEU A 11 -12.83 27.91 31.09
N TRP A 12 -12.24 29.05 30.70
CA TRP A 12 -11.56 29.24 29.41
C TRP A 12 -10.32 28.35 29.14
N PRO A 13 -9.47 28.01 30.13
CA PRO A 13 -8.27 27.22 29.81
C PRO A 13 -8.56 25.79 29.35
N TRP A 14 -9.71 25.21 29.73
CA TRP A 14 -10.04 23.84 29.39
C TRP A 14 -10.68 23.70 27.98
N LEU A 15 -11.27 24.74 27.45
CA LEU A 15 -11.79 24.75 26.08
C LEU A 15 -10.70 24.83 25.04
N LEU A 16 -9.56 25.48 25.33
CA LEU A 16 -8.43 25.51 24.43
C LEU A 16 -7.65 24.18 24.39
N ALA A 17 -7.64 23.43 25.50
CA ALA A 17 -7.03 22.10 25.51
C ALA A 17 -7.82 21.08 24.71
N LEU A 18 -9.16 21.20 24.67
CA LEU A 18 -10.03 20.32 23.88
C LEU A 18 -9.91 20.58 22.38
N VAL A 19 -9.69 21.85 21.99
CA VAL A 19 -9.50 22.23 20.58
C VAL A 19 -8.14 21.74 20.04
N LEU A 20 -7.11 21.62 20.87
CA LEU A 20 -5.79 21.14 20.44
C LEU A 20 -5.74 19.60 20.33
N LEU A 21 -6.58 18.86 21.09
CA LEU A 21 -6.67 17.39 20.94
C LEU A 21 -7.51 16.97 19.72
N VAL A 22 -8.42 17.81 19.26
CA VAL A 22 -9.18 17.60 18.01
C VAL A 22 -8.39 18.07 16.79
N GLY A 23 -7.42 18.97 16.96
CA GLY A 23 -6.63 19.55 15.87
C GLY A 23 -5.67 18.57 15.17
N GLY A 24 -5.15 17.56 15.87
CA GLY A 24 -4.27 16.54 15.29
C GLY A 24 -5.01 15.55 14.38
N GLY A 25 -6.21 15.12 14.77
CA GLY A 25 -7.07 14.28 13.94
C GLY A 25 -7.80 15.06 12.83
N GLY A 26 -8.12 16.33 13.10
CA GLY A 26 -8.82 17.21 12.15
C GLY A 26 -7.97 17.63 10.95
N ALA A 27 -6.65 17.70 11.09
CA ALA A 27 -5.76 18.02 9.96
C ALA A 27 -5.67 16.86 8.97
N PHE A 28 -5.71 15.61 9.44
CA PHE A 28 -5.71 14.43 8.58
C PHE A 28 -7.02 14.30 7.81
N VAL A 29 -8.15 14.48 8.49
CA VAL A 29 -9.49 14.51 7.86
C VAL A 29 -9.64 15.72 6.93
N ALA A 30 -9.09 16.90 7.29
CA ALA A 30 -9.17 18.10 6.45
C ALA A 30 -8.27 18.00 5.21
N GLN A 31 -7.14 17.32 5.28
CA GLN A 31 -6.24 17.13 4.13
C GLN A 31 -6.79 16.03 3.20
N ALA A 32 -7.38 14.97 3.74
CA ALA A 32 -8.15 13.99 2.98
C ALA A 32 -9.40 14.63 2.35
N GLN A 33 -10.11 15.51 3.07
CA GLN A 33 -11.26 16.25 2.55
C GLN A 33 -10.87 17.31 1.52
N ALA A 34 -9.72 17.97 1.64
CA ALA A 34 -9.23 18.91 0.63
C ALA A 34 -8.83 18.20 -0.67
N MET A 35 -8.20 17.02 -0.56
CA MET A 35 -7.96 16.15 -1.72
C MET A 35 -9.26 15.61 -2.29
N ALA A 36 -10.23 15.22 -1.46
CA ALA A 36 -11.55 14.75 -1.90
C ALA A 36 -12.34 15.85 -2.62
N LEU A 37 -12.30 17.09 -2.14
CA LEU A 37 -13.00 18.22 -2.78
C LEU A 37 -12.39 18.64 -4.13
N ASP A 38 -11.08 18.51 -4.30
CA ASP A 38 -10.44 18.69 -5.62
C ASP A 38 -10.72 17.50 -6.55
N VAL A 39 -10.85 16.29 -6.00
CA VAL A 39 -11.22 15.07 -6.72
C VAL A 39 -12.70 15.08 -7.11
N GLU A 40 -13.61 15.54 -6.25
CA GLU A 40 -15.03 15.67 -6.60
C GLU A 40 -15.26 16.67 -7.76
N ARG A 41 -14.49 17.74 -7.84
CA ARG A 41 -14.53 18.66 -8.99
C ARG A 41 -13.98 18.02 -10.28
N SER A 42 -13.09 17.05 -10.16
CA SER A 42 -12.53 16.30 -11.29
C SER A 42 -13.37 15.05 -11.62
N ALA A 43 -13.92 14.37 -10.63
CA ALA A 43 -14.74 13.15 -10.77
C ALA A 43 -16.11 13.42 -11.42
N ALA A 44 -16.66 14.61 -11.27
CA ALA A 44 -17.92 15.00 -11.96
C ALA A 44 -17.85 14.98 -13.51
N ARG A 45 -16.73 14.54 -14.09
CA ARG A 45 -16.51 14.46 -15.54
C ARG A 45 -16.02 13.11 -16.05
N VAL A 46 -15.83 12.10 -15.23
CA VAL A 46 -15.19 10.87 -15.71
C VAL A 46 -15.98 9.62 -15.28
N ASP A 47 -16.91 9.20 -16.09
CA ASP A 47 -17.44 7.84 -16.13
C ASP A 47 -16.37 6.83 -16.62
N HIS A 48 -15.14 6.94 -16.11
CA HIS A 48 -14.05 6.07 -16.55
C HIS A 48 -13.46 5.36 -15.35
N TRP A 49 -13.68 4.08 -15.35
CA TRP A 49 -12.99 3.03 -14.65
C TRP A 49 -11.46 3.24 -14.69
N PRO A 50 -10.69 2.90 -13.61
CA PRO A 50 -9.23 2.97 -13.64
C PRO A 50 -8.76 2.37 -14.96
N ALA A 51 -8.17 3.21 -15.83
CA ALA A 51 -7.60 2.71 -17.05
C ALA A 51 -6.56 1.66 -16.66
N MET A 52 -6.91 0.41 -16.89
CA MET A 52 -5.96 -0.69 -16.80
C MET A 52 -4.77 -0.23 -17.61
N ALA A 53 -3.60 -0.12 -16.96
CA ALA A 53 -2.40 0.45 -17.49
C ALA A 53 -2.27 0.25 -19.01
N GLY A 54 -2.73 1.24 -19.75
CA GLY A 54 -2.51 1.32 -21.18
C GLY A 54 -1.03 1.61 -21.44
N GLU A 55 -0.68 1.98 -22.55
CA GLU A 55 0.64 2.24 -23.15
C GLU A 55 1.89 2.47 -22.27
N GLY A 56 1.77 2.91 -20.99
CA GLY A 56 2.89 2.97 -20.04
C GLY A 56 3.46 1.59 -19.68
N ASP A 57 2.67 0.54 -19.82
CA ASP A 57 3.09 -0.85 -19.58
C ASP A 57 3.94 -1.42 -20.71
N ALA A 58 3.86 -0.88 -21.91
CA ALA A 58 4.66 -1.38 -23.05
C ALA A 58 6.17 -1.20 -22.82
N ALA A 59 6.56 -0.11 -22.18
CA ALA A 59 7.97 0.14 -21.83
C ALA A 59 8.49 -0.79 -20.72
N VAL A 60 7.60 -1.26 -19.85
CA VAL A 60 7.93 -2.17 -18.75
C VAL A 60 7.96 -3.62 -19.22
N SER A 61 7.17 -3.97 -20.25
CA SER A 61 7.07 -5.33 -20.79
C SER A 61 8.28 -5.75 -21.64
N ALA A 62 9.04 -4.80 -22.18
CA ALA A 62 10.16 -5.08 -23.10
C ALA A 62 11.39 -5.73 -22.44
N LEU A 63 11.50 -5.68 -21.08
CA LEU A 63 12.64 -6.21 -20.35
C LEU A 63 12.44 -7.61 -19.75
N ALA A 64 11.25 -8.20 -19.89
CA ALA A 64 10.90 -9.49 -19.31
C ALA A 64 10.82 -10.62 -20.37
N THR A 65 11.71 -10.68 -21.35
CA THR A 65 11.74 -11.81 -22.28
C THR A 65 12.62 -12.92 -21.70
N PRO A 66 12.08 -14.09 -21.33
CA PRO A 66 12.91 -15.24 -21.00
C PRO A 66 13.58 -15.76 -22.27
N ALA A 67 14.88 -16.01 -22.22
CA ALA A 67 15.60 -16.66 -23.29
C ALA A 67 15.00 -18.06 -23.56
N ALA A 68 14.42 -18.22 -24.73
CA ALA A 68 13.97 -19.52 -25.21
C ALA A 68 15.16 -20.38 -25.63
N GLY A 69 15.17 -21.64 -25.16
CA GLY A 69 15.92 -22.67 -25.82
C GLY A 69 16.69 -23.61 -24.91
N SER A 70 16.08 -24.75 -24.59
CA SER A 70 16.80 -26.03 -24.62
C SER A 70 15.79 -27.18 -24.62
N THR A 71 15.74 -27.89 -25.72
CA THR A 71 15.08 -29.19 -25.89
C THR A 71 15.80 -30.24 -25.06
N PHE A 72 15.11 -30.93 -24.19
CA PHE A 72 15.64 -32.09 -23.48
C PHE A 72 15.16 -33.40 -24.13
N ALA A 73 16.15 -34.18 -24.58
CA ALA A 73 15.95 -35.60 -24.92
C ALA A 73 15.88 -36.41 -23.63
N ALA A 74 14.93 -37.32 -23.57
CA ALA A 74 14.79 -38.25 -22.47
C ALA A 74 15.88 -39.32 -22.57
N ASP A 75 16.61 -39.59 -21.48
CA ASP A 75 17.22 -40.88 -21.21
C ASP A 75 17.20 -41.20 -19.71
N ALA A 76 17.16 -42.53 -19.40
CA ALA A 76 16.66 -43.07 -18.17
C ALA A 76 17.74 -43.30 -17.11
N ALA A 77 17.27 -43.28 -15.82
CA ALA A 77 17.75 -44.02 -14.65
C ALA A 77 18.99 -43.54 -13.89
N ALA A 78 18.71 -42.88 -12.71
CA ALA A 78 19.25 -43.24 -11.38
C ALA A 78 18.71 -42.28 -10.31
N PRO A 79 18.53 -42.67 -9.02
CA PRO A 79 17.98 -41.79 -8.00
C PRO A 79 19.03 -40.76 -7.57
N HIS A 80 18.93 -39.57 -8.03
CA HIS A 80 19.69 -38.45 -7.50
C HIS A 80 18.86 -37.77 -6.39
N GLU A 81 19.48 -37.64 -5.23
CA GLU A 81 19.06 -36.70 -4.19
C GLU A 81 18.77 -35.36 -4.85
N ALA A 82 17.48 -35.02 -4.86
CA ALA A 82 17.05 -33.71 -5.36
C ALA A 82 17.58 -32.65 -4.40
N SER A 83 18.70 -32.05 -4.75
CA SER A 83 19.14 -30.81 -4.17
C SER A 83 18.08 -29.78 -4.56
N LEU A 84 17.21 -29.43 -3.63
CA LEU A 84 16.28 -28.33 -3.76
C LEU A 84 17.11 -27.04 -3.78
N THR A 85 17.69 -26.71 -4.93
CA THR A 85 18.12 -25.35 -5.18
C THR A 85 16.84 -24.52 -5.23
N THR A 86 16.54 -23.83 -4.14
CA THR A 86 15.53 -22.77 -4.14
C THR A 86 16.02 -21.74 -5.16
N GLU A 87 15.46 -21.78 -6.36
CA GLU A 87 15.69 -20.77 -7.36
C GLU A 87 15.13 -19.49 -6.79
N VAL A 88 15.99 -18.59 -6.31
CA VAL A 88 15.60 -17.27 -5.84
C VAL A 88 15.00 -16.58 -7.06
N ALA A 89 13.70 -16.38 -7.04
CA ALA A 89 12.99 -15.71 -8.12
C ALA A 89 13.69 -14.36 -8.39
N ALA A 90 14.07 -14.13 -9.63
CA ALA A 90 14.79 -12.92 -10.01
C ALA A 90 13.95 -11.69 -9.63
N VAL A 91 14.51 -10.79 -8.84
CA VAL A 91 13.84 -9.54 -8.45
C VAL A 91 13.49 -8.74 -9.71
N VAL A 92 12.20 -8.60 -9.98
CA VAL A 92 11.69 -7.86 -11.14
C VAL A 92 11.96 -6.38 -10.92
N ARG A 93 12.53 -5.72 -11.95
CA ARG A 93 12.86 -4.29 -11.90
C ARG A 93 12.17 -3.57 -13.05
N PRO A 94 11.32 -2.56 -12.75
CA PRO A 94 10.74 -1.70 -13.78
C PRO A 94 11.83 -0.83 -14.44
N ASP A 95 11.53 -0.33 -15.65
CA ASP A 95 12.44 0.59 -16.37
C ASP A 95 12.71 1.85 -15.54
N PRO A 96 13.98 2.21 -15.25
CA PRO A 96 14.30 3.36 -14.40
C PRO A 96 13.89 4.70 -15.02
N ALA A 97 13.96 4.86 -16.36
CA ALA A 97 13.60 6.11 -17.02
C ALA A 97 12.09 6.34 -16.97
N TRP A 98 11.30 5.28 -17.18
CA TRP A 98 9.86 5.31 -16.98
C TRP A 98 9.53 5.62 -15.52
N THR A 99 10.14 4.92 -14.55
CA THR A 99 9.89 5.11 -13.13
C THR A 99 10.14 6.55 -12.69
N GLY A 100 11.31 7.12 -13.06
CA GLY A 100 11.65 8.50 -12.72
C GLY A 100 10.68 9.51 -13.33
N THR A 101 10.30 9.32 -14.61
CA THR A 101 9.36 10.21 -15.30
C THR A 101 7.97 10.18 -14.64
N VAL A 102 7.43 8.99 -14.39
CA VAL A 102 6.11 8.82 -13.81
C VAL A 102 6.07 9.25 -12.35
N ALA A 103 7.13 9.01 -11.59
CA ALA A 103 7.28 9.47 -10.21
C ALA A 103 7.14 10.99 -10.11
N VAL A 104 7.88 11.73 -10.92
CA VAL A 104 7.82 13.21 -10.95
C VAL A 104 6.44 13.71 -11.36
N ARG A 105 5.85 13.15 -12.42
CA ARG A 105 4.52 13.55 -12.91
C ARG A 105 3.41 13.34 -11.87
N ASN A 106 3.55 12.31 -11.06
CA ASN A 106 2.54 11.91 -10.08
C ASN A 106 2.80 12.40 -8.66
N GLY A 107 3.98 12.97 -8.38
CA GLY A 107 4.37 13.34 -7.02
C GLY A 107 4.53 12.14 -6.09
N ILE A 108 4.81 10.95 -6.65
CA ILE A 108 5.07 9.72 -5.90
C ILE A 108 6.57 9.63 -5.63
N PRO A 109 7.04 9.32 -4.41
CA PRO A 109 8.44 9.00 -4.21
C PRO A 109 8.89 7.89 -5.18
N GLU A 110 9.96 8.12 -5.95
CA GLU A 110 10.43 7.17 -6.98
C GLU A 110 10.66 5.77 -6.40
N ARG A 111 11.15 5.72 -5.14
CA ARG A 111 11.37 4.45 -4.44
C ARG A 111 10.07 3.66 -4.24
N ALA A 112 8.98 4.36 -3.91
CA ALA A 112 7.66 3.74 -3.75
C ALA A 112 7.09 3.28 -5.09
N LEU A 113 7.14 4.13 -6.12
CA LEU A 113 6.65 3.77 -7.45
C LEU A 113 7.37 2.55 -8.01
N ARG A 114 8.69 2.46 -7.80
CA ARG A 114 9.47 1.30 -8.20
C ARG A 114 8.95 0.00 -7.56
N ALA A 115 8.60 0.03 -6.28
CA ALA A 115 8.05 -1.13 -5.58
C ALA A 115 6.68 -1.53 -6.14
N TYR A 116 5.79 -0.57 -6.35
CA TYR A 116 4.46 -0.82 -6.92
C TYR A 116 4.52 -1.40 -8.34
N ALA A 117 5.38 -0.84 -9.17
CA ALA A 117 5.58 -1.33 -10.54
C ALA A 117 6.20 -2.72 -10.56
N ALA A 118 7.21 -2.98 -9.73
CA ALA A 118 7.83 -4.31 -9.61
C ALA A 118 6.81 -5.37 -9.15
N ALA A 119 5.99 -5.06 -8.14
CA ALA A 119 4.94 -5.96 -7.66
C ALA A 119 3.89 -6.24 -8.75
N SER A 120 3.44 -5.22 -9.49
CA SER A 120 2.50 -5.37 -10.60
C SER A 120 3.07 -6.28 -11.71
N LEU A 121 4.34 -6.12 -12.07
CA LEU A 121 5.02 -6.96 -13.07
C LEU A 121 5.15 -8.40 -12.60
N THR A 122 5.53 -8.61 -11.34
CA THR A 122 5.64 -9.95 -10.74
C THR A 122 4.29 -10.65 -10.78
N LEU A 123 3.21 -9.96 -10.38
CA LEU A 123 1.88 -10.53 -10.38
C LEU A 123 1.31 -10.79 -11.77
N ARG A 124 1.70 -10.01 -12.78
CA ARG A 124 1.35 -10.29 -14.16
C ARG A 124 1.91 -11.64 -14.63
N ALA A 125 3.09 -12.02 -14.14
CA ALA A 125 3.68 -13.33 -14.43
C ALA A 125 3.10 -14.44 -13.56
N GLU A 126 2.89 -14.19 -12.25
CA GLU A 126 2.38 -15.19 -11.31
C GLU A 126 0.88 -15.48 -11.50
N GLN A 127 0.08 -14.44 -11.75
CA GLN A 127 -1.38 -14.46 -11.77
C GLN A 127 -1.93 -13.58 -12.91
N PRO A 128 -1.73 -13.96 -14.18
CA PRO A 128 -2.06 -13.13 -15.35
C PRO A 128 -3.54 -12.74 -15.40
N ASP A 129 -4.43 -13.56 -14.87
CA ASP A 129 -5.87 -13.31 -14.85
C ASP A 129 -6.29 -12.27 -13.78
N CYS A 130 -5.41 -11.90 -12.87
CA CYS A 130 -5.71 -10.90 -11.84
C CYS A 130 -5.92 -9.51 -12.42
N GLY A 131 -5.02 -9.07 -13.32
CA GLY A 131 -5.09 -7.76 -13.96
C GLY A 131 -4.79 -6.58 -13.05
N LEU A 132 -4.03 -6.76 -11.96
CA LEU A 132 -3.64 -5.69 -11.05
C LEU A 132 -2.63 -4.74 -11.69
N GLY A 133 -2.98 -3.44 -11.78
CA GLY A 133 -2.08 -2.38 -12.23
C GLY A 133 -1.29 -1.75 -11.08
N TRP A 134 -0.10 -1.21 -11.39
CA TRP A 134 0.74 -0.46 -10.43
C TRP A 134 0.02 0.73 -9.79
N ASN A 135 -0.86 1.39 -10.56
CA ASN A 135 -1.64 2.54 -10.11
C ASN A 135 -2.61 2.20 -8.97
N THR A 136 -3.13 0.98 -8.92
CA THR A 136 -3.95 0.51 -7.79
C THR A 136 -3.10 0.40 -6.52
N LEU A 137 -1.91 -0.21 -6.60
CA LEU A 137 -0.97 -0.28 -5.46
C LEU A 137 -0.51 1.11 -5.01
N ALA A 138 -0.29 2.02 -5.97
CA ALA A 138 0.01 3.41 -5.66
C ALA A 138 -1.17 4.12 -4.97
N GLY A 139 -2.41 3.86 -5.41
CA GLY A 139 -3.62 4.34 -4.74
C GLY A 139 -3.70 3.89 -3.28
N LEU A 140 -3.48 2.59 -3.02
CA LEU A 140 -3.39 2.09 -1.65
C LEU A 140 -2.30 2.82 -0.86
N GLY A 141 -1.08 2.87 -1.38
CA GLY A 141 0.05 3.50 -0.70
C GLY A 141 -0.16 4.98 -0.39
N ALA A 142 -0.91 5.69 -1.24
CA ALA A 142 -1.29 7.08 -1.00
C ALA A 142 -2.19 7.22 0.24
N ILE A 143 -3.22 6.35 0.33
CA ILE A 143 -4.21 6.40 1.40
C ILE A 143 -3.64 5.84 2.71
N GLU A 144 -2.86 4.75 2.67
CA GLU A 144 -2.33 4.11 3.86
C GLU A 144 -1.25 4.93 4.58
N SER A 145 -0.37 5.59 3.82
CA SER A 145 0.80 6.23 4.44
C SER A 145 1.42 7.38 3.65
N ALA A 146 0.72 7.96 2.68
CA ALA A 146 1.33 8.90 1.73
C ALA A 146 2.62 8.30 1.11
N HIS A 147 2.55 7.04 0.66
CA HIS A 147 3.67 6.29 0.06
C HIS A 147 4.86 6.05 1.01
N GLY A 148 4.62 5.89 2.29
CA GLY A 148 5.67 5.70 3.29
C GLY A 148 6.30 7.00 3.79
N THR A 149 5.64 8.16 3.56
CA THR A 149 6.12 9.48 4.01
C THR A 149 5.18 10.16 5.00
N HIS A 150 4.36 9.37 5.70
CA HIS A 150 3.40 9.86 6.69
C HIS A 150 4.04 10.81 7.70
N ASP A 151 3.29 11.84 8.14
CA ASP A 151 3.72 12.87 9.10
C ASP A 151 5.04 13.59 8.74
N GLY A 152 5.33 13.73 7.44
CA GLY A 152 6.54 14.41 6.98
C GLY A 152 7.79 13.53 7.06
N GLY A 153 7.63 12.24 7.28
CA GLY A 153 8.69 11.25 7.18
C GLY A 153 9.22 11.08 5.75
N SER A 154 10.14 10.18 5.57
CA SER A 154 10.73 9.86 4.27
C SER A 154 10.79 8.35 4.05
N LEU A 155 10.77 7.94 2.78
CA LEU A 155 11.03 6.57 2.39
C LEU A 155 12.52 6.45 2.01
N ARG A 156 13.28 5.68 2.79
CA ARG A 156 14.72 5.48 2.60
C ARG A 156 15.01 4.67 1.32
N ALA A 157 16.25 4.72 0.87
CA ALA A 157 16.69 4.01 -0.35
C ALA A 157 16.53 2.48 -0.24
N ASP A 158 16.66 1.92 0.98
CA ASP A 158 16.43 0.51 1.28
C ASP A 158 14.95 0.13 1.35
N GLY A 159 14.05 1.09 1.25
CA GLY A 159 12.60 0.87 1.20
C GLY A 159 11.89 0.88 2.55
N TYR A 160 12.56 1.27 3.60
CA TYR A 160 11.93 1.45 4.92
C TYR A 160 11.52 2.90 5.14
N PRO A 161 10.32 3.16 5.70
CA PRO A 161 9.93 4.48 6.17
C PRO A 161 10.80 4.95 7.34
N ASP A 162 11.09 6.23 7.37
CA ASP A 162 11.79 6.89 8.49
C ASP A 162 11.06 8.17 8.89
N PRO A 163 10.44 8.22 10.06
CA PRO A 163 10.34 7.16 11.09
C PRO A 163 9.48 5.97 10.66
N PRO A 164 9.59 4.80 11.37
CA PRO A 164 8.71 3.66 11.13
C PRO A 164 7.23 4.01 11.31
N ILE A 165 6.37 3.55 10.41
CA ILE A 165 4.93 3.85 10.43
C ILE A 165 4.19 2.76 11.19
N ARG A 166 3.47 3.16 12.24
CA ARG A 166 2.63 2.28 13.05
C ARG A 166 1.28 2.93 13.31
N GLY A 167 0.23 2.17 13.10
CA GLY A 167 -1.14 2.58 13.40
C GLY A 167 -1.43 2.64 14.91
N ILE A 168 -2.65 3.02 15.23
CA ILE A 168 -3.18 2.96 16.60
C ILE A 168 -3.29 1.50 17.05
N ALA A 169 -3.33 1.27 18.37
CA ALA A 169 -3.63 -0.04 18.93
C ALA A 169 -5.05 -0.48 18.51
N LEU A 170 -5.18 -1.72 18.07
CA LEU A 170 -6.46 -2.31 17.71
C LEU A 170 -7.14 -2.84 18.98
N ASP A 171 -7.49 -1.94 19.91
CA ASP A 171 -7.99 -2.25 21.25
C ASP A 171 -9.52 -2.23 21.36
N GLY A 172 -10.21 -1.99 20.25
CA GLY A 172 -11.67 -1.92 20.21
C GLY A 172 -12.28 -0.55 20.57
N THR A 173 -11.46 0.47 20.90
CA THR A 173 -11.99 1.81 21.24
C THR A 173 -12.29 2.64 20.00
N ALA A 174 -11.37 2.66 19.02
CA ALA A 174 -11.50 3.38 17.75
C ALA A 174 -11.32 2.45 16.53
N SER A 175 -11.21 1.16 16.75
CA SER A 175 -10.95 0.12 15.75
C SER A 175 -11.57 -1.21 16.18
N ALA A 176 -11.45 -2.26 15.36
CA ALA A 176 -11.72 -3.62 15.82
C ALA A 176 -10.77 -4.00 16.96
N ALA A 177 -11.23 -4.86 17.90
CA ALA A 177 -10.37 -5.40 18.94
C ALA A 177 -9.59 -6.61 18.37
N ILE A 178 -8.27 -6.48 18.22
CA ILE A 178 -7.38 -7.55 17.75
C ILE A 178 -6.23 -7.65 18.74
N SER A 179 -6.25 -8.71 19.57
CA SER A 179 -5.13 -9.01 20.48
C SER A 179 -3.88 -9.32 19.68
N ASP A 180 -2.72 -9.09 20.29
CA ASP A 180 -1.41 -9.40 19.72
C ASP A 180 -1.34 -10.80 19.10
N THR A 181 -0.86 -10.87 17.86
CA THR A 181 -0.75 -12.10 17.08
C THR A 181 0.69 -12.46 16.70
N ASP A 182 1.69 -11.60 16.99
CA ASP A 182 3.09 -11.83 16.59
C ASP A 182 4.11 -11.64 17.73
N GLY A 183 3.66 -11.36 18.94
CA GLY A 183 4.51 -11.08 20.10
C GLY A 183 5.15 -9.70 20.01
N GLY A 184 4.53 -8.75 19.31
CA GLY A 184 5.05 -7.42 19.06
C GLY A 184 6.25 -7.39 18.09
N ARG A 185 6.41 -8.42 17.27
CA ARG A 185 7.59 -8.56 16.37
C ARG A 185 7.66 -7.43 15.35
N PHE A 186 6.56 -7.09 14.73
CA PHE A 186 6.51 -6.10 13.64
C PHE A 186 6.09 -4.72 14.13
N ASP A 187 5.19 -4.66 15.12
CA ASP A 187 4.59 -3.42 15.59
C ASP A 187 5.13 -2.92 16.94
N GLY A 188 5.79 -3.81 17.70
CA GLY A 188 6.36 -3.50 19.02
C GLY A 188 5.35 -3.47 20.16
N ASP A 189 4.09 -3.93 19.94
CA ASP A 189 3.03 -3.98 20.94
C ASP A 189 2.66 -5.45 21.21
N ALA A 190 3.01 -5.99 22.37
CA ALA A 190 2.73 -7.37 22.76
C ALA A 190 1.35 -7.55 23.43
N VAL A 191 0.45 -6.58 23.32
CA VAL A 191 -0.91 -6.62 23.87
C VAL A 191 -1.96 -6.56 22.77
N TRP A 192 -1.77 -5.64 21.83
CA TRP A 192 -2.69 -5.39 20.72
C TRP A 192 -1.94 -5.31 19.40
N ASP A 193 -2.48 -5.92 18.35
CA ASP A 193 -1.98 -5.70 17.01
C ASP A 193 -2.11 -4.22 16.62
N ARG A 194 -1.17 -3.73 15.80
CA ARG A 194 -1.22 -2.44 15.11
C ARG A 194 -0.95 -2.66 13.63
N ALA A 195 -1.57 -1.86 12.78
CA ALA A 195 -1.18 -1.80 11.38
C ALA A 195 0.25 -1.25 11.25
N VAL A 196 1.07 -1.81 10.36
CA VAL A 196 2.49 -1.46 10.24
C VAL A 196 2.91 -1.22 8.80
N GLY A 197 3.91 -0.36 8.66
CA GLY A 197 4.63 -0.12 7.42
C GLY A 197 3.87 0.71 6.40
N PRO A 198 4.43 0.83 5.19
CA PRO A 198 3.92 1.74 4.16
C PRO A 198 2.53 1.36 3.62
N LEU A 199 2.10 0.10 3.76
CA LEU A 199 0.79 -0.39 3.33
C LEU A 199 -0.07 -0.91 4.49
N GLN A 200 0.29 -0.55 5.74
CA GLN A 200 -0.50 -0.75 6.94
C GLN A 200 -1.04 -2.17 7.12
N PHE A 201 -0.16 -3.17 7.00
CA PHE A 201 -0.52 -4.56 7.27
C PHE A 201 -0.74 -4.82 8.75
N ILE A 202 -1.81 -5.53 9.08
CA ILE A 202 -1.99 -6.12 10.41
C ILE A 202 -1.11 -7.37 10.51
N PRO A 203 -0.41 -7.62 11.64
CA PRO A 203 0.49 -8.77 11.82
C PRO A 203 -0.11 -10.11 11.42
N SER A 204 -1.36 -10.41 11.79
CA SER A 204 -2.06 -11.65 11.41
C SER A 204 -2.28 -11.77 9.90
N THR A 205 -2.55 -10.67 9.21
CA THR A 205 -2.65 -10.66 7.74
C THR A 205 -1.28 -10.87 7.11
N TRP A 206 -0.24 -10.26 7.69
CA TRP A 206 1.14 -10.45 7.23
C TRP A 206 1.61 -11.89 7.32
N GLN A 207 1.30 -12.60 8.39
CA GLN A 207 1.64 -14.03 8.54
C GLN A 207 1.14 -14.89 7.38
N ARG A 208 0.04 -14.50 6.75
CA ARG A 208 -0.56 -15.24 5.63
C ARG A 208 -0.04 -14.80 4.27
N TRP A 209 0.22 -13.51 4.07
CA TRP A 209 0.46 -12.92 2.76
C TRP A 209 1.87 -12.38 2.58
N GLY A 210 2.67 -12.32 3.65
CA GLY A 210 4.01 -11.77 3.63
C GLY A 210 4.87 -12.36 2.52
N ALA A 211 5.64 -11.51 1.88
CA ALA A 211 6.50 -11.86 0.76
C ALA A 211 7.86 -11.20 0.92
N ASP A 212 8.92 -11.86 0.49
CA ASP A 212 10.25 -11.28 0.28
C ASP A 212 10.37 -10.89 -1.19
N ALA A 213 10.18 -9.62 -1.48
CA ALA A 213 10.21 -9.08 -2.84
C ALA A 213 11.51 -8.33 -3.16
N ASN A 214 12.25 -7.91 -2.13
CA ASN A 214 13.55 -7.27 -2.29
C ASN A 214 14.68 -8.31 -2.44
N GLY A 215 14.44 -9.58 -2.05
CA GLY A 215 15.36 -10.72 -2.19
C GLY A 215 16.42 -10.76 -1.10
N ASP A 216 16.17 -10.18 0.08
CA ASP A 216 17.12 -10.19 1.21
C ASP A 216 16.96 -11.43 2.13
N GLY A 217 15.96 -12.27 1.87
CA GLY A 217 15.65 -13.48 2.63
C GLY A 217 14.72 -13.24 3.82
N ILE A 218 14.17 -12.02 3.98
CA ILE A 218 13.31 -11.63 5.08
C ILE A 218 12.05 -10.99 4.53
N ALA A 219 10.88 -11.56 4.80
CA ALA A 219 9.61 -10.89 4.54
C ALA A 219 9.30 -9.91 5.68
N ASP A 220 9.29 -8.60 5.41
CA ASP A 220 9.07 -7.54 6.40
C ASP A 220 7.97 -6.55 5.95
N PRO A 221 6.86 -6.40 6.70
CA PRO A 221 5.77 -5.48 6.34
C PRO A 221 6.19 -4.01 6.36
N ASN A 222 7.30 -3.67 7.00
CA ASN A 222 7.84 -2.33 7.03
C ASN A 222 8.66 -1.99 5.78
N GLN A 223 9.05 -2.99 4.97
CA GLN A 223 9.79 -2.80 3.72
C GLN A 223 8.83 -2.71 2.54
N ILE A 224 8.96 -1.65 1.72
CA ILE A 224 7.92 -1.31 0.73
C ILE A 224 7.81 -2.29 -0.44
N ASP A 225 8.90 -2.95 -0.87
CA ASP A 225 8.83 -3.95 -1.96
C ASP A 225 8.04 -5.17 -1.50
N ASP A 226 8.35 -5.65 -0.29
CA ASP A 226 7.69 -6.78 0.35
C ASP A 226 6.21 -6.49 0.59
N ALA A 227 5.92 -5.32 1.16
CA ALA A 227 4.57 -4.87 1.41
C ALA A 227 3.77 -4.73 0.10
N ALA A 228 4.36 -4.19 -0.98
CA ALA A 228 3.68 -4.03 -2.26
C ALA A 228 3.34 -5.37 -2.92
N LEU A 229 4.26 -6.35 -2.89
CA LEU A 229 3.99 -7.67 -3.44
C LEU A 229 2.94 -8.43 -2.61
N ALA A 230 3.05 -8.36 -1.28
CA ALA A 230 2.07 -8.96 -0.38
C ALA A 230 0.67 -8.36 -0.58
N ALA A 231 0.56 -7.03 -0.69
CA ALA A 231 -0.71 -6.34 -0.96
C ALA A 231 -1.31 -6.77 -2.30
N GLY A 232 -0.48 -6.86 -3.33
CA GLY A 232 -0.94 -7.30 -4.63
C GLY A 232 -1.45 -8.75 -4.63
N ARG A 233 -0.75 -9.67 -3.97
CA ARG A 233 -1.20 -11.06 -3.82
C ARG A 233 -2.50 -11.15 -3.02
N TYR A 234 -2.64 -10.35 -1.97
CA TYR A 234 -3.87 -10.24 -1.18
C TYR A 234 -5.05 -9.78 -2.05
N LEU A 235 -4.87 -8.73 -2.85
CA LEU A 235 -5.91 -8.22 -3.75
C LEU A 235 -6.29 -9.24 -4.83
N CYS A 236 -5.31 -9.90 -5.45
CA CYS A 236 -5.53 -10.91 -6.48
C CYS A 236 -6.27 -12.16 -5.95
N ALA A 237 -6.14 -12.46 -4.66
CA ALA A 237 -6.89 -13.56 -4.04
C ALA A 237 -8.41 -13.31 -3.99
N ALA A 238 -8.86 -12.07 -4.12
CA ALA A 238 -10.28 -11.74 -4.28
C ALA A 238 -10.82 -12.02 -5.69
N GLY A 239 -9.95 -12.38 -6.65
CA GLY A 239 -10.29 -12.70 -8.04
C GLY A 239 -9.78 -11.64 -9.02
N GLU A 240 -10.36 -11.64 -10.22
CA GLU A 240 -9.99 -10.71 -11.28
C GLU A 240 -10.28 -9.25 -10.88
N MET A 241 -9.44 -8.33 -11.33
CA MET A 241 -9.54 -6.90 -11.11
C MET A 241 -9.69 -6.11 -12.42
N THR A 242 -10.01 -6.80 -13.52
CA THR A 242 -10.18 -6.22 -14.84
C THR A 242 -11.57 -5.60 -15.05
N SER A 243 -12.53 -5.95 -14.18
CA SER A 243 -13.86 -5.34 -14.15
C SER A 243 -14.03 -4.39 -12.97
N PRO A 244 -14.93 -3.41 -13.07
CA PRO A 244 -15.32 -2.52 -11.99
C PRO A 244 -15.73 -3.26 -10.71
N THR A 245 -16.53 -4.27 -10.86
CA THR A 245 -17.03 -5.06 -9.71
C THR A 245 -15.94 -5.88 -9.06
N GLY A 246 -15.09 -6.52 -9.87
CA GLY A 246 -13.95 -7.30 -9.36
C GLY A 246 -12.95 -6.44 -8.60
N TRP A 247 -12.58 -5.30 -9.18
CA TRP A 247 -11.69 -4.34 -8.55
C TRP A 247 -12.24 -3.81 -7.22
N ARG A 248 -13.50 -3.33 -7.20
CA ARG A 248 -14.13 -2.84 -5.98
C ARG A 248 -14.17 -3.90 -4.88
N ARG A 249 -14.50 -5.15 -5.25
CA ARG A 249 -14.49 -6.28 -4.32
C ARG A 249 -13.11 -6.50 -3.71
N ALA A 250 -12.05 -6.47 -4.52
CA ALA A 250 -10.69 -6.67 -4.07
C ALA A 250 -10.25 -5.54 -3.13
N VAL A 251 -10.46 -4.29 -3.49
CA VAL A 251 -10.09 -3.14 -2.64
C VAL A 251 -10.94 -3.10 -1.38
N PHE A 252 -12.25 -3.42 -1.45
CA PHE A 252 -13.12 -3.53 -0.28
C PHE A 252 -12.66 -4.61 0.70
N SER A 253 -12.06 -5.70 0.22
CA SER A 253 -11.50 -6.73 1.11
C SER A 253 -10.28 -6.23 1.90
N TYR A 254 -9.55 -5.25 1.38
CA TYR A 254 -8.41 -4.62 2.07
C TYR A 254 -8.87 -3.75 3.24
N ASN A 255 -9.88 -2.92 2.99
CA ASN A 255 -10.54 -2.12 4.03
C ASN A 255 -12.04 -2.05 3.73
N HIS A 256 -12.88 -2.51 4.68
CA HIS A 256 -14.32 -2.72 4.53
C HIS A 256 -15.15 -1.41 4.61
N LEU A 257 -14.65 -0.33 3.99
CA LEU A 257 -15.34 0.96 3.90
C LEU A 257 -15.49 1.38 2.42
N ASP A 258 -16.70 1.68 1.98
CA ASP A 258 -16.94 2.16 0.61
C ASP A 258 -16.20 3.48 0.32
N THR A 259 -16.12 4.39 1.29
CA THR A 259 -15.35 5.63 1.16
C THR A 259 -13.87 5.38 0.90
N TYR A 260 -13.28 4.38 1.57
CA TYR A 260 -11.90 3.96 1.30
C TYR A 260 -11.73 3.47 -0.14
N VAL A 261 -12.66 2.65 -0.61
CA VAL A 261 -12.62 2.15 -2.00
C VAL A 261 -12.70 3.29 -3.00
N ASP A 262 -13.56 4.28 -2.75
CA ASP A 262 -13.70 5.46 -3.62
C ASP A 262 -12.45 6.34 -3.60
N ASP A 263 -11.81 6.53 -2.44
CA ASP A 263 -10.56 7.29 -2.30
C ASP A 263 -9.40 6.60 -3.04
N VAL A 264 -9.27 5.28 -2.90
CA VAL A 264 -8.27 4.49 -3.65
C VAL A 264 -8.54 4.56 -5.15
N ALA A 265 -9.80 4.46 -5.59
CA ALA A 265 -10.18 4.58 -7.00
C ALA A 265 -9.80 5.96 -7.56
N ALA A 266 -10.10 7.03 -6.83
CA ALA A 266 -9.77 8.39 -7.22
C ALA A 266 -8.26 8.59 -7.38
N ALA A 267 -7.46 8.11 -6.41
CA ALA A 267 -6.00 8.19 -6.47
C ALA A 267 -5.44 7.37 -7.64
N ALA A 268 -5.88 6.11 -7.79
CA ALA A 268 -5.42 5.22 -8.85
C ALA A 268 -5.72 5.78 -10.26
N ASN A 269 -6.92 6.33 -10.47
CA ASN A 269 -7.31 6.97 -11.72
C ASN A 269 -6.48 8.22 -12.02
N ALA A 270 -6.24 9.05 -11.00
CA ALA A 270 -5.42 10.25 -11.17
C ALA A 270 -3.96 9.89 -11.54
N TYR A 271 -3.41 8.83 -10.97
CA TYR A 271 -2.08 8.35 -11.30
C TYR A 271 -1.99 7.80 -12.72
N ALA A 272 -2.96 6.97 -13.13
CA ALA A 272 -3.01 6.45 -14.49
C ALA A 272 -3.13 7.56 -15.55
N ALA A 273 -4.00 8.54 -15.33
CA ALA A 273 -4.20 9.67 -16.24
C ALA A 273 -2.93 10.51 -16.44
N ARG A 274 -2.16 10.75 -15.36
CA ARG A 274 -0.91 11.52 -15.46
C ARG A 274 0.25 10.72 -16.04
N ALA A 275 0.23 9.38 -15.94
CA ALA A 275 1.28 8.53 -16.51
C ALA A 275 1.18 8.42 -18.03
N GLY A 276 -0.04 8.45 -18.62
CA GLY A 276 -0.30 8.33 -20.05
C GLY A 276 -0.15 9.63 -20.85
N GLY A 277 0.08 10.78 -20.22
CA GLY A 277 0.35 12.08 -20.88
C GLY A 277 1.87 12.35 -20.95
#